data_9b783c4978fcfdecbba33771aba267d9
#
_entry.id   9b783c4978fcfdecbba33771aba267d9
#
_cell.length_a   1.000
_cell.length_b   1.000
_cell.length_c   1.000
_cell.angle_alpha   90.00
_cell.angle_beta   90.00
_cell.angle_gamma   90.00
#
_symmetry.space_group_name_H-M   'P 1'
#
loop_
_entity.id
_entity.type
_entity.pdbx_description
1 polymer ?
#
loop_
_entity_poly.entity_id
_entity_poly.type
_entity_poly.pdbx_seq_one_letter_code
_entity_poly.pdbx_strand_id
1 'polypeptide(L)'
;QEYYVFQFDSAMTYLDKGIDLAKETANTYYYNSNVIHKAELLSIGGLYSEAIETISLVDTTALDRTQKFDFYFSIFRIHTYWADFCNDQKYAPIHREKAKQALIKAMDYCDETARTYEYYYGEYCVFVLNDPKKARSHYLKAASLLPTDSRFYAMACFALSGSYANEGRTDQQEKYLLLSSIADAENCTMENYALQTLAMYIFEHDKNRID
;
A
#
# COMPACT_ATOMS: atom_id res chain seq x y z
N GLN A 1 -0.28 -9.97 -12.28
CA GLN A 1 0.00 -9.52 -10.89
C GLN A 1 1.35 -10.04 -10.35
N GLU A 2 1.84 -11.19 -10.81
CA GLU A 2 3.06 -11.85 -10.30
C GLU A 2 4.35 -11.07 -10.54
N TYR A 3 4.38 -10.13 -11.50
CA TYR A 3 5.56 -9.31 -11.81
C TYR A 3 5.58 -7.95 -11.12
N TYR A 4 4.52 -7.58 -10.44
CA TYR A 4 4.24 -6.22 -9.99
C TYR A 4 5.27 -5.64 -9.01
N VAL A 5 5.92 -6.46 -8.21
CA VAL A 5 6.80 -5.99 -7.14
C VAL A 5 8.26 -6.46 -7.31
N PHE A 6 8.50 -7.53 -8.07
CA PHE A 6 9.84 -8.09 -8.27
C PHE A 6 10.53 -7.69 -9.57
N GLN A 7 9.76 -7.37 -10.59
CA GLN A 7 10.27 -7.08 -11.92
C GLN A 7 9.59 -5.83 -12.46
N PHE A 8 9.96 -4.68 -11.93
CA PHE A 8 9.40 -3.39 -12.31
C PHE A 8 9.31 -3.21 -13.84
N ASP A 9 10.41 -3.48 -14.56
CA ASP A 9 10.45 -3.33 -16.02
C ASP A 9 9.48 -4.28 -16.73
N SER A 10 9.35 -5.51 -16.24
CA SER A 10 8.42 -6.48 -16.80
C SER A 10 6.98 -6.07 -16.53
N ALA A 11 6.66 -5.64 -15.31
CA ALA A 11 5.33 -5.16 -14.95
C ALA A 11 4.94 -3.93 -15.77
N MET A 12 5.85 -2.95 -15.92
CA MET A 12 5.64 -1.78 -16.79
C MET A 12 5.36 -2.21 -18.23
N THR A 13 6.14 -3.13 -18.77
CA THR A 13 5.96 -3.63 -20.15
C THR A 13 4.57 -4.26 -20.35
N TYR A 14 4.09 -5.05 -19.37
CA TYR A 14 2.77 -5.68 -19.48
C TYR A 14 1.63 -4.67 -19.29
N LEU A 15 1.79 -3.68 -18.42
CA LEU A 15 0.80 -2.60 -18.26
C LEU A 15 0.70 -1.74 -19.53
N ASP A 16 1.84 -1.40 -20.15
CA ASP A 16 1.85 -0.65 -21.42
C ASP A 16 1.16 -1.43 -22.53
N LYS A 17 1.47 -2.72 -22.70
CA LYS A 17 0.76 -3.59 -23.65
C LYS A 17 -0.74 -3.68 -23.37
N GLY A 18 -1.12 -3.77 -22.08
CA GLY A 18 -2.52 -3.79 -21.66
C GLY A 18 -3.25 -2.49 -21.99
N ILE A 19 -2.59 -1.34 -21.82
CA ILE A 19 -3.10 -0.02 -22.17
C ILE A 19 -3.30 0.08 -23.70
N ASP A 20 -2.30 -0.33 -24.47
CA ASP A 20 -2.37 -0.26 -25.94
C ASP A 20 -3.47 -1.17 -26.49
N LEU A 21 -3.56 -2.42 -26.01
CA LEU A 21 -4.62 -3.35 -26.40
C LEU A 21 -6.01 -2.81 -26.02
N ALA A 22 -6.14 -2.20 -24.84
CA ALA A 22 -7.40 -1.60 -24.41
C ALA A 22 -7.81 -0.41 -25.32
N LYS A 23 -6.85 0.40 -25.80
CA LYS A 23 -7.11 1.44 -26.80
C LYS A 23 -7.54 0.86 -28.13
N GLU A 24 -6.81 -0.14 -28.64
CA GLU A 24 -7.12 -0.80 -29.92
C GLU A 24 -8.53 -1.42 -29.93
N THR A 25 -8.95 -1.97 -28.78
CA THR A 25 -10.26 -2.61 -28.62
C THR A 25 -11.35 -1.65 -28.11
N ALA A 26 -11.05 -0.37 -27.94
CA ALA A 26 -11.93 0.65 -27.35
C ALA A 26 -12.51 0.21 -25.97
N ASN A 27 -11.75 -0.54 -25.19
CA ASN A 27 -12.18 -1.04 -23.90
C ASN A 27 -11.77 -0.11 -22.75
N THR A 28 -12.64 0.84 -22.43
CA THR A 28 -12.40 1.85 -21.40
C THR A 28 -12.18 1.25 -20.02
N TYR A 29 -12.83 0.14 -19.68
CA TYR A 29 -12.67 -0.52 -18.39
C TYR A 29 -11.22 -0.98 -18.18
N TYR A 30 -10.68 -1.78 -19.13
CA TYR A 30 -9.29 -2.25 -19.03
C TYR A 30 -8.27 -1.12 -19.22
N TYR A 31 -8.59 -0.12 -20.01
CA TYR A 31 -7.74 1.07 -20.13
C TYR A 31 -7.55 1.74 -18.77
N ASN A 32 -8.66 2.11 -18.11
CA ASN A 32 -8.62 2.77 -16.79
C ASN A 32 -7.93 1.89 -15.73
N SER A 33 -8.24 0.60 -15.68
CA SER A 33 -7.62 -0.32 -14.71
C SER A 33 -6.11 -0.43 -14.89
N ASN A 34 -5.62 -0.56 -16.13
CA ASN A 34 -4.18 -0.63 -16.39
C ASN A 34 -3.48 0.71 -16.10
N VAL A 35 -4.11 1.85 -16.37
CA VAL A 35 -3.57 3.17 -16.06
C VAL A 35 -3.46 3.37 -14.55
N ILE A 36 -4.48 2.98 -13.77
CA ILE A 36 -4.44 3.03 -12.30
C ILE A 36 -3.28 2.18 -11.76
N HIS A 37 -3.16 0.94 -12.22
CA HIS A 37 -2.07 0.06 -11.78
C HIS A 37 -0.68 0.55 -12.22
N LYS A 38 -0.57 1.16 -13.40
CA LYS A 38 0.68 1.78 -13.86
C LYS A 38 1.10 2.93 -12.95
N ALA A 39 0.16 3.79 -12.58
CA ALA A 39 0.43 4.90 -11.66
C ALA A 39 0.89 4.40 -10.28
N GLU A 40 0.24 3.35 -9.76
CA GLU A 40 0.65 2.72 -8.51
C GLU A 40 2.07 2.14 -8.60
N LEU A 41 2.38 1.41 -9.69
CA LEU A 41 3.72 0.85 -9.91
C LEU A 41 4.80 1.94 -10.00
N LEU A 42 4.54 3.03 -10.72
CA LEU A 42 5.43 4.19 -10.79
C LEU A 42 5.72 4.75 -9.39
N SER A 43 4.70 4.85 -8.54
CA SER A 43 4.89 5.36 -7.18
C SER A 43 5.75 4.45 -6.30
N ILE A 44 5.64 3.13 -6.46
CA ILE A 44 6.50 2.14 -5.79
C ILE A 44 7.95 2.29 -6.26
N GLY A 45 8.15 2.61 -7.55
CA GLY A 45 9.47 2.92 -8.12
C GLY A 45 10.03 4.31 -7.75
N GLY A 46 9.30 5.11 -6.95
CA GLY A 46 9.72 6.46 -6.57
C GLY A 46 9.46 7.55 -7.61
N LEU A 47 8.80 7.21 -8.72
CA LEU A 47 8.48 8.11 -9.84
C LEU A 47 7.14 8.82 -9.59
N TYR A 48 7.10 9.64 -8.54
CA TYR A 48 5.84 10.21 -8.02
C TYR A 48 5.19 11.21 -8.96
N SER A 49 5.98 12.03 -9.66
CA SER A 49 5.46 13.01 -10.64
C SER A 49 4.81 12.27 -11.79
N GLU A 50 5.49 11.28 -12.34
CA GLU A 50 4.99 10.44 -13.43
C GLU A 50 3.76 9.62 -13.01
N ALA A 51 3.72 9.19 -11.75
CA ALA A 51 2.54 8.51 -11.18
C ALA A 51 1.31 9.42 -11.18
N ILE A 52 1.46 10.68 -10.75
CA ILE A 52 0.36 11.67 -10.76
C ILE A 52 -0.05 12.02 -12.20
N GLU A 53 0.89 12.22 -13.10
CA GLU A 53 0.58 12.45 -14.51
C GLU A 53 -0.18 11.26 -15.12
N THR A 54 0.29 10.04 -14.84
CA THR A 54 -0.34 8.81 -15.33
C THR A 54 -1.76 8.65 -14.81
N ILE A 55 -1.99 8.80 -13.50
CA ILE A 55 -3.33 8.62 -12.93
C ILE A 55 -4.32 9.71 -13.39
N SER A 56 -3.83 10.86 -13.79
CA SER A 56 -4.66 11.93 -14.35
C SER A 56 -5.27 11.62 -15.73
N LEU A 57 -4.77 10.58 -16.41
CA LEU A 57 -5.31 10.10 -17.68
C LEU A 57 -6.58 9.27 -17.52
N VAL A 58 -6.95 8.90 -16.30
CA VAL A 58 -8.15 8.08 -16.02
C VAL A 58 -9.41 8.90 -16.25
N ASP A 59 -10.31 8.37 -17.08
CA ASP A 59 -11.67 8.92 -17.20
C ASP A 59 -12.52 8.52 -15.98
N THR A 60 -12.57 9.42 -15.01
CA THR A 60 -13.29 9.19 -13.75
C THR A 60 -14.80 9.06 -13.91
N THR A 61 -15.36 9.51 -15.04
CA THR A 61 -16.81 9.41 -15.31
C THR A 61 -17.22 8.01 -15.72
N ALA A 62 -16.29 7.24 -16.29
CA ALA A 62 -16.50 5.88 -16.77
C ALA A 62 -16.13 4.81 -15.73
N LEU A 63 -15.68 5.18 -14.52
CA LEU A 63 -15.30 4.24 -13.49
C LEU A 63 -16.53 3.61 -12.81
N ASP A 64 -16.50 2.28 -12.69
CA ASP A 64 -17.42 1.58 -11.80
C ASP A 64 -17.03 1.75 -10.30
N ARG A 65 -17.80 1.14 -9.38
CA ARG A 65 -17.55 1.29 -7.95
C ARG A 65 -16.17 0.77 -7.53
N THR A 66 -15.77 -0.38 -8.03
CA THR A 66 -14.48 -1.00 -7.72
C THR A 66 -13.32 -0.14 -8.25
N GLN A 67 -13.42 0.29 -9.50
CA GLN A 67 -12.41 1.15 -10.11
C GLN A 67 -12.31 2.52 -9.43
N LYS A 68 -13.43 3.07 -8.90
CA LYS A 68 -13.38 4.31 -8.10
C LYS A 68 -12.63 4.10 -6.80
N PHE A 69 -12.86 2.96 -6.12
CA PHE A 69 -12.07 2.60 -4.95
C PHE A 69 -10.58 2.54 -5.30
N ASP A 70 -10.21 1.74 -6.31
CA ASP A 70 -8.81 1.55 -6.73
C ASP A 70 -8.16 2.88 -7.12
N PHE A 71 -8.87 3.74 -7.85
CA PHE A 71 -8.41 5.06 -8.26
C PHE A 71 -8.06 5.96 -7.07
N TYR A 72 -9.00 6.12 -6.13
CA TYR A 72 -8.75 6.98 -4.97
C TYR A 72 -7.75 6.36 -4.00
N PHE A 73 -7.75 5.04 -3.85
CA PHE A 73 -6.79 4.34 -3.00
C PHE A 73 -5.37 4.42 -3.58
N SER A 74 -5.22 4.35 -4.90
CA SER A 74 -3.92 4.58 -5.55
C SER A 74 -3.42 6.01 -5.35
N ILE A 75 -4.29 7.02 -5.44
CA ILE A 75 -3.92 8.41 -5.12
C ILE A 75 -3.47 8.54 -3.65
N PHE A 76 -4.18 7.89 -2.72
CA PHE A 76 -3.78 7.82 -1.32
C PHE A 76 -2.36 7.26 -1.18
N ARG A 77 -2.06 6.12 -1.81
CA ARG A 77 -0.74 5.47 -1.74
C ARG A 77 0.37 6.33 -2.36
N ILE A 78 0.14 6.89 -3.56
CA ILE A 78 1.10 7.77 -4.23
C ILE A 78 1.50 8.91 -3.30
N HIS A 79 0.52 9.58 -2.69
CA HIS A 79 0.80 10.71 -1.83
C HIS A 79 1.39 10.32 -0.48
N THR A 80 1.06 9.16 0.06
CA THR A 80 1.68 8.62 1.28
C THR A 80 3.16 8.34 1.04
N TYR A 81 3.51 7.60 -0.01
CA TYR A 81 4.90 7.30 -0.37
C TYR A 81 5.70 8.57 -0.66
N TRP A 82 5.09 9.53 -1.36
CA TRP A 82 5.77 10.80 -1.64
C TRP A 82 6.03 11.60 -0.37
N ALA A 83 5.08 11.65 0.56
CA ALA A 83 5.26 12.31 1.85
C ALA A 83 6.38 11.67 2.67
N ASP A 84 6.45 10.34 2.70
CA ASP A 84 7.47 9.60 3.43
C ASP A 84 8.85 9.72 2.78
N PHE A 85 8.91 9.76 1.46
CA PHE A 85 10.16 9.96 0.71
C PHE A 85 10.73 11.35 0.92
N CYS A 86 9.94 12.42 0.75
CA CYS A 86 10.47 13.77 0.94
C CYS A 86 10.77 14.08 2.40
N ASN A 87 10.02 13.52 3.34
CA ASN A 87 10.16 13.73 4.79
C ASN A 87 10.53 15.18 5.18
N ASP A 88 10.02 16.15 4.45
CA ASP A 88 10.33 17.56 4.53
C ASP A 88 9.20 18.31 5.25
N GLN A 89 9.56 19.29 6.07
CA GLN A 89 8.58 20.03 6.88
C GLN A 89 7.58 20.86 6.05
N LYS A 90 7.94 21.21 4.83
CA LYS A 90 7.10 22.03 3.94
C LYS A 90 6.23 21.17 3.03
N TYR A 91 6.80 20.15 2.41
CA TYR A 91 6.12 19.38 1.36
C TYR A 91 5.41 18.12 1.87
N ALA A 92 6.00 17.39 2.83
CA ALA A 92 5.38 16.20 3.38
C ALA A 92 3.96 16.45 3.95
N PRO A 93 3.67 17.53 4.71
CA PRO A 93 2.31 17.79 5.17
C PRO A 93 1.30 17.99 4.04
N ILE A 94 1.72 18.60 2.92
CA ILE A 94 0.84 18.81 1.75
C ILE A 94 0.43 17.47 1.16
N HIS A 95 1.39 16.54 1.01
CA HIS A 95 1.11 15.21 0.48
C HIS A 95 0.30 14.37 1.47
N ARG A 96 0.56 14.46 2.77
CA ARG A 96 -0.24 13.78 3.80
C ARG A 96 -1.70 14.23 3.78
N GLU A 97 -1.97 15.53 3.59
CA GLU A 97 -3.35 16.01 3.48
C GLU A 97 -4.01 15.50 2.20
N LYS A 98 -3.33 15.50 1.06
CA LYS A 98 -3.84 14.92 -0.19
C LYS A 98 -4.12 13.43 -0.06
N ALA A 99 -3.23 12.67 0.61
CA ALA A 99 -3.44 11.27 0.91
C ALA A 99 -4.71 11.06 1.75
N LYS A 100 -4.86 11.84 2.83
CA LYS A 100 -6.04 11.77 3.69
C LYS A 100 -7.34 12.01 2.91
N GLN A 101 -7.38 13.05 2.08
CA GLN A 101 -8.57 13.36 1.27
C GLN A 101 -8.88 12.25 0.26
N ALA A 102 -7.86 11.66 -0.34
CA ALA A 102 -8.04 10.53 -1.26
C ALA A 102 -8.56 9.28 -0.52
N LEU A 103 -8.04 8.97 0.67
CA LEU A 103 -8.51 7.83 1.46
C LEU A 103 -9.99 8.00 1.89
N ILE A 104 -10.40 9.21 2.29
CA ILE A 104 -11.80 9.49 2.61
C ILE A 104 -12.69 9.12 1.41
N LYS A 105 -12.32 9.58 0.21
CA LYS A 105 -13.07 9.26 -1.02
C LYS A 105 -13.02 7.79 -1.38
N ALA A 106 -11.89 7.11 -1.17
CA ALA A 106 -11.80 5.67 -1.42
C ALA A 106 -12.80 4.90 -0.56
N MET A 107 -12.91 5.25 0.72
CA MET A 107 -13.81 4.55 1.64
C MET A 107 -15.29 4.68 1.28
N ASP A 108 -15.73 5.73 0.54
CA ASP A 108 -17.09 5.83 0.02
C ASP A 108 -17.44 4.70 -0.96
N TYR A 109 -16.44 4.10 -1.59
CA TYR A 109 -16.57 3.04 -2.58
C TYR A 109 -16.10 1.66 -2.07
N CYS A 110 -15.54 1.59 -0.87
CA CYS A 110 -15.02 0.35 -0.30
C CYS A 110 -16.14 -0.69 -0.13
N ASP A 111 -15.84 -1.94 -0.43
CA ASP A 111 -16.73 -3.07 -0.16
C ASP A 111 -16.55 -3.55 1.28
N GLU A 112 -17.52 -3.25 2.14
CA GLU A 112 -17.50 -3.63 3.55
C GLU A 112 -17.58 -5.15 3.78
N THR A 113 -17.96 -5.91 2.75
CA THR A 113 -18.04 -7.38 2.80
C THR A 113 -16.75 -8.06 2.36
N ALA A 114 -15.82 -7.30 1.75
CA ALA A 114 -14.54 -7.83 1.32
C ALA A 114 -13.64 -8.19 2.51
N ARG A 115 -12.89 -9.28 2.39
CA ARG A 115 -11.93 -9.71 3.43
C ARG A 115 -10.86 -8.67 3.73
N THR A 116 -10.56 -7.80 2.76
CA THR A 116 -9.59 -6.72 2.87
C THR A 116 -10.13 -5.45 3.54
N TYR A 117 -11.46 -5.38 3.76
CA TYR A 117 -12.09 -4.20 4.36
C TYR A 117 -11.45 -3.78 5.68
N GLU A 118 -11.18 -4.75 6.56
CA GLU A 118 -10.60 -4.48 7.87
C GLU A 118 -9.19 -3.85 7.78
N TYR A 119 -8.41 -4.24 6.76
CA TYR A 119 -7.13 -3.60 6.50
C TYR A 119 -7.32 -2.14 6.07
N TYR A 120 -8.19 -1.88 5.10
CA TYR A 120 -8.46 -0.51 4.60
C TYR A 120 -9.04 0.39 5.67
N TYR A 121 -9.92 -0.15 6.53
CA TYR A 121 -10.48 0.61 7.63
C TYR A 121 -9.43 0.90 8.72
N GLY A 122 -8.46 0.01 8.90
CA GLY A 122 -7.28 0.26 9.73
C GLY A 122 -6.48 1.47 9.23
N GLU A 123 -6.20 1.54 7.92
CA GLU A 123 -5.58 2.71 7.28
C GLU A 123 -6.40 3.99 7.52
N TYR A 124 -7.73 3.90 7.34
CA TYR A 124 -8.63 5.03 7.62
C TYR A 124 -8.55 5.50 9.07
N CYS A 125 -8.44 4.58 10.03
CA CYS A 125 -8.27 4.93 11.44
C CYS A 125 -6.94 5.65 11.70
N VAL A 126 -5.85 5.27 11.04
CA VAL A 126 -4.56 5.95 11.16
C VAL A 126 -4.61 7.33 10.53
N PHE A 127 -4.91 7.41 9.24
CA PHE A 127 -4.70 8.62 8.44
C PHE A 127 -5.81 9.64 8.57
N VAL A 128 -7.04 9.22 8.86
CA VAL A 128 -8.22 10.11 8.92
C VAL A 128 -8.67 10.36 10.35
N LEU A 129 -8.87 9.29 11.14
CA LEU A 129 -9.37 9.41 12.50
C LEU A 129 -8.28 9.74 13.52
N ASN A 130 -7.01 9.54 13.17
CA ASN A 130 -5.87 9.65 14.09
C ASN A 130 -6.05 8.81 15.37
N ASP A 131 -6.58 7.59 15.21
CA ASP A 131 -6.85 6.64 16.30
C ASP A 131 -6.04 5.35 16.09
N PRO A 132 -4.78 5.32 16.54
CA PRO A 132 -3.90 4.15 16.36
C PRO A 132 -4.37 2.92 17.15
N LYS A 133 -5.13 3.09 18.23
CA LYS A 133 -5.66 1.95 19.00
C LYS A 133 -6.78 1.26 18.22
N LYS A 134 -7.68 2.04 17.64
CA LYS A 134 -8.74 1.53 16.78
C LYS A 134 -8.15 0.88 15.53
N ALA A 135 -7.18 1.53 14.90
CA ALA A 135 -6.46 0.99 13.74
C ALA A 135 -5.89 -0.41 14.04
N ARG A 136 -5.19 -0.57 15.16
CA ARG A 136 -4.63 -1.86 15.56
C ARG A 136 -5.69 -2.95 15.71
N SER A 137 -6.86 -2.62 16.26
CA SER A 137 -7.94 -3.61 16.38
C SER A 137 -8.43 -4.10 15.02
N HIS A 138 -8.48 -3.21 14.03
CA HIS A 138 -8.84 -3.56 12.64
C HIS A 138 -7.73 -4.35 11.93
N TYR A 139 -6.46 -3.99 12.11
CA TYR A 139 -5.35 -4.78 11.56
C TYR A 139 -5.26 -6.19 12.17
N LEU A 140 -5.53 -6.35 13.48
CA LEU A 140 -5.61 -7.68 14.11
C LEU A 140 -6.74 -8.51 13.49
N LYS A 141 -7.89 -7.89 13.27
CA LYS A 141 -9.03 -8.56 12.60
C LYS A 141 -8.69 -8.90 11.16
N ALA A 142 -8.06 -7.99 10.40
CA ALA A 142 -7.58 -8.26 9.05
C ALA A 142 -6.64 -9.46 9.03
N ALA A 143 -5.62 -9.49 9.90
CA ALA A 143 -4.67 -10.60 9.99
C ALA A 143 -5.34 -11.93 10.37
N SER A 144 -6.49 -11.92 11.05
CA SER A 144 -7.25 -13.13 11.37
C SER A 144 -8.14 -13.64 10.23
N LEU A 145 -8.50 -12.79 9.27
CA LEU A 145 -9.43 -13.10 8.17
C LEU A 145 -8.72 -13.40 6.85
N LEU A 146 -7.51 -12.86 6.69
CA LEU A 146 -6.75 -12.96 5.44
C LEU A 146 -5.93 -14.24 5.40
N PRO A 147 -5.74 -14.86 4.22
CA PRO A 147 -4.79 -15.94 4.05
C PRO A 147 -3.38 -15.50 4.42
N THR A 148 -2.64 -16.35 5.14
CA THR A 148 -1.30 -16.00 5.64
C THR A 148 -0.27 -15.78 4.54
N ASP A 149 -0.51 -16.35 3.37
CA ASP A 149 0.27 -16.20 2.15
C ASP A 149 -0.23 -15.03 1.27
N SER A 150 -1.10 -14.16 1.76
CA SER A 150 -1.59 -13.03 0.98
C SER A 150 -0.80 -11.74 1.25
N ARG A 151 -0.65 -10.93 0.19
CA ARG A 151 -0.06 -9.58 0.27
C ARG A 151 -0.72 -8.72 1.37
N PHE A 152 -2.04 -8.76 1.48
CA PHE A 152 -2.76 -7.95 2.48
C PHE A 152 -2.51 -8.45 3.92
N TYR A 153 -2.27 -9.73 4.12
CA TYR A 153 -1.82 -10.25 5.41
C TYR A 153 -0.44 -9.68 5.77
N ALA A 154 0.50 -9.71 4.83
CA ALA A 154 1.82 -9.11 5.03
C ALA A 154 1.73 -7.63 5.41
N MET A 155 0.91 -6.85 4.68
CA MET A 155 0.69 -5.43 4.95
C MET A 155 0.05 -5.20 6.33
N ALA A 156 -0.95 -5.99 6.72
CA ALA A 156 -1.58 -5.89 8.04
C ALA A 156 -0.58 -6.22 9.16
N CYS A 157 0.25 -7.24 8.99
CA CYS A 157 1.30 -7.58 9.93
C CYS A 157 2.36 -6.47 10.03
N PHE A 158 2.76 -5.85 8.92
CA PHE A 158 3.70 -4.73 8.94
C PHE A 158 3.12 -3.53 9.70
N ALA A 159 1.87 -3.16 9.45
CA ALA A 159 1.18 -2.10 10.18
C ALA A 159 1.07 -2.39 11.69
N LEU A 160 0.83 -3.67 12.06
CA LEU A 160 0.84 -4.12 13.46
C LEU A 160 2.23 -3.97 14.09
N SER A 161 3.29 -4.33 13.38
CA SER A 161 4.66 -4.18 13.90
C SER A 161 4.97 -2.72 14.24
N GLY A 162 4.65 -1.79 13.34
CA GLY A 162 4.78 -0.35 13.59
C GLY A 162 3.94 0.15 14.76
N SER A 163 2.70 -0.34 14.87
CA SER A 163 1.81 0.01 15.97
C SER A 163 2.36 -0.43 17.33
N TYR A 164 2.96 -1.61 17.42
CA TYR A 164 3.58 -2.12 18.65
C TYR A 164 4.93 -1.45 18.94
N ALA A 165 5.71 -1.11 17.92
CA ALA A 165 6.94 -0.33 18.06
C ALA A 165 6.67 1.01 18.75
N ASN A 166 5.62 1.73 18.33
CA ASN A 166 5.22 3.00 18.94
C ASN A 166 4.81 2.90 20.42
N GLU A 167 4.49 1.70 20.90
CA GLU A 167 4.19 1.42 22.31
C GLU A 167 5.37 0.82 23.09
N GLY A 168 6.52 0.62 22.45
CA GLY A 168 7.69 -0.03 23.06
C GLY A 168 7.49 -1.52 23.35
N ARG A 169 6.54 -2.18 22.67
CA ARG A 169 6.24 -3.62 22.85
C ARG A 169 7.06 -4.45 21.86
N THR A 170 8.33 -4.59 22.17
CA THR A 170 9.35 -5.19 21.28
C THR A 170 9.03 -6.62 20.84
N ASP A 171 8.53 -7.49 21.77
CA ASP A 171 8.18 -8.88 21.44
C ASP A 171 7.05 -8.96 20.38
N GLN A 172 6.07 -8.06 20.47
CA GLN A 172 4.96 -8.02 19.51
C GLN A 172 5.40 -7.38 18.20
N GLN A 173 6.23 -6.35 18.25
CA GLN A 173 6.85 -5.75 17.08
C GLN A 173 7.62 -6.80 16.28
N GLU A 174 8.53 -7.53 16.91
CA GLU A 174 9.33 -8.58 16.28
C GLU A 174 8.45 -9.67 15.67
N LYS A 175 7.49 -10.18 16.44
CA LYS A 175 6.54 -11.19 15.98
C LYS A 175 5.88 -10.78 14.66
N TYR A 176 5.27 -9.59 14.62
CA TYR A 176 4.52 -9.17 13.44
C TYR A 176 5.43 -8.75 12.28
N LEU A 177 6.63 -8.28 12.56
CA LEU A 177 7.62 -8.00 11.54
C LEU A 177 8.10 -9.30 10.85
N LEU A 178 8.35 -10.36 11.62
CA LEU A 178 8.66 -11.70 11.10
C LEU A 178 7.51 -12.27 10.25
N LEU A 179 6.27 -12.19 10.74
CA LEU A 179 5.10 -12.68 10.01
C LEU A 179 4.91 -11.92 8.68
N SER A 180 5.11 -10.61 8.66
CA SER A 180 5.07 -9.82 7.44
C SER A 180 6.17 -10.24 6.46
N SER A 181 7.40 -10.39 6.95
CA SER A 181 8.55 -10.78 6.12
C SER A 181 8.41 -12.18 5.51
N ILE A 182 7.85 -13.13 6.27
CA ILE A 182 7.57 -14.49 5.77
C ILE A 182 6.50 -14.43 4.67
N ALA A 183 5.40 -13.73 4.93
CA ALA A 183 4.33 -13.61 3.94
C ALA A 183 4.80 -12.89 2.66
N ASP A 184 5.62 -11.85 2.77
CA ASP A 184 6.22 -11.19 1.61
C ASP A 184 7.11 -12.14 0.81
N ALA A 185 7.93 -12.95 1.49
CA ALA A 185 8.78 -13.94 0.83
C ALA A 185 7.96 -15.03 0.13
N GLU A 186 6.90 -15.53 0.75
CA GLU A 186 5.99 -16.54 0.17
C GLU A 186 5.22 -16.00 -1.04
N ASN A 187 4.82 -14.74 -1.00
CA ASN A 187 4.15 -14.06 -2.12
C ASN A 187 5.10 -13.56 -3.20
N CYS A 188 6.39 -13.68 -2.97
CA CYS A 188 7.37 -13.01 -3.82
C CYS A 188 7.09 -11.50 -3.93
N THR A 189 6.72 -10.82 -2.86
CA THR A 189 6.52 -9.37 -2.81
C THR A 189 7.62 -8.71 -1.98
N MET A 190 8.07 -7.52 -2.38
CA MET A 190 9.03 -6.70 -1.62
C MET A 190 8.47 -5.29 -1.35
N GLU A 191 7.17 -5.17 -1.39
CA GLU A 191 6.50 -3.88 -1.26
C GLU A 191 6.59 -3.29 0.15
N ASN A 192 6.51 -4.18 1.13
CA ASN A 192 6.69 -3.77 2.50
C ASN A 192 8.18 -3.79 2.80
N TYR A 193 8.74 -2.75 3.28
CA TYR A 193 10.11 -2.72 3.79
C TYR A 193 10.34 -3.66 4.99
N ALA A 194 9.48 -4.68 5.15
CA ALA A 194 9.50 -5.61 6.27
C ALA A 194 10.84 -6.34 6.40
N LEU A 195 11.37 -6.87 5.29
CA LEU A 195 12.68 -7.54 5.29
C LEU A 195 13.82 -6.58 5.62
N GLN A 196 13.77 -5.34 5.12
CA GLN A 196 14.79 -4.33 5.43
C GLN A 196 14.69 -3.90 6.89
N THR A 197 13.47 -3.65 7.38
CA THR A 197 13.21 -3.28 8.78
C THR A 197 13.61 -4.41 9.72
N LEU A 198 13.35 -5.66 9.34
CA LEU A 198 13.78 -6.84 10.11
C LEU A 198 15.30 -6.95 10.17
N ALA A 199 15.98 -6.74 9.03
CA ALA A 199 17.45 -6.76 8.99
C ALA A 199 18.05 -5.66 9.87
N MET A 200 17.49 -4.45 9.84
CA MET A 200 17.94 -3.36 10.71
C MET A 200 17.65 -3.66 12.19
N TYR A 201 16.48 -4.20 12.49
CA TYR A 201 16.09 -4.59 13.86
C TYR A 201 17.06 -5.63 14.43
N ILE A 202 17.35 -6.68 13.66
CA ILE A 202 18.32 -7.72 14.06
C ILE A 202 19.69 -7.11 14.27
N PHE A 203 20.15 -6.26 13.35
CA PHE A 203 21.45 -5.60 13.45
C PHE A 203 21.59 -4.74 14.71
N GLU A 204 20.57 -3.96 15.06
CA GLU A 204 20.58 -3.14 16.27
C GLU A 204 20.54 -3.99 17.55
N HIS A 205 19.82 -5.11 17.54
CA HIS A 205 19.75 -6.02 18.69
C HIS A 205 21.03 -6.83 18.88
N ASP A 206 21.66 -7.27 17.79
CA ASP A 206 22.95 -7.98 17.87
C ASP A 206 24.09 -7.05 18.29
N LYS A 207 24.04 -5.77 17.93
CA LYS A 207 24.98 -4.75 18.39
C LYS A 207 24.96 -4.57 19.90
N ASN A 208 23.76 -4.67 20.51
CA ASN A 208 23.58 -4.62 21.97
C ASN A 208 23.92 -5.94 22.69
N ARG A 209 24.24 -7.01 21.93
CA ARG A 209 24.71 -8.30 22.48
C ARG A 209 26.24 -8.46 22.45
N ILE A 210 26.93 -7.56 21.76
CA ILE A 210 28.40 -7.59 21.58
C ILE A 210 29.11 -6.68 22.60
N ASP A 211 28.39 -5.80 23.28
CA ASP A 211 28.85 -4.98 24.40
C ASP A 211 28.48 -5.64 25.73
#